data_24aea1601085cf7692a1f940a44c9aa8
#
_entry.id   24aea1601085cf7692a1f940a44c9aa8
#
_cell.length_a   1.000
_cell.length_b   1.000
_cell.length_c   1.000
_cell.angle_alpha   90.00
_cell.angle_beta   90.00
_cell.angle_gamma   90.00
#
_symmetry.space_group_name_H-M   'P 1'
#
loop_
_entity.id
_entity.type
_entity.pdbx_description
1 polymer ?
#
loop_
_entity_poly.entity_id
_entity_poly.type
_entity_poly.pdbx_seq_one_letter_code
_entity_poly.pdbx_strand_id
1 'polypeptide(L)'
;KAAMLGVPFGPERSQLVRGEAVTLADGRIIQPEDVLGEALPGTKYVHIGDVGRVEDLLPICQDAHALVIEATYLEEDAELARQFGHMTAAQAAQLAKEASVNTLILTHLSRRYSGRIILREAREIFPNTYVARDFDHFQITRSGAEKVARE
;
A
#
# COMPACT_ATOMS: atom_id res chain seq x y z
N LYS A 1 11.80 -17.75 -22.13
CA LYS A 1 11.10 -19.02 -22.34
C LYS A 1 10.08 -18.92 -23.49
N ALA A 2 9.06 -18.03 -23.45
CA ALA A 2 7.99 -17.96 -24.45
C ALA A 2 8.51 -17.91 -25.91
N ALA A 3 9.50 -17.05 -26.21
CA ALA A 3 10.09 -16.95 -27.53
C ALA A 3 10.79 -18.26 -27.96
N MET A 4 11.43 -18.97 -27.03
CA MET A 4 12.10 -20.28 -27.34
C MET A 4 11.09 -21.38 -27.66
N LEU A 5 9.87 -21.29 -27.14
CA LEU A 5 8.78 -22.21 -27.41
C LEU A 5 7.96 -21.82 -28.66
N GLY A 6 8.32 -20.72 -29.30
CA GLY A 6 7.66 -20.26 -30.53
C GLY A 6 6.42 -19.40 -30.27
N VAL A 7 6.16 -18.96 -29.04
CA VAL A 7 5.03 -18.10 -28.75
C VAL A 7 5.30 -16.70 -29.32
N PRO A 8 4.47 -16.20 -30.26
CA PRO A 8 4.68 -14.87 -30.86
C PRO A 8 4.52 -13.74 -29.85
N PHE A 9 5.04 -12.57 -30.20
CA PHE A 9 4.72 -11.36 -29.47
C PHE A 9 3.29 -10.94 -29.79
N GLY A 10 2.47 -10.74 -28.77
CA GLY A 10 1.10 -10.29 -28.96
C GLY A 10 0.14 -10.84 -27.92
N PRO A 11 -1.15 -10.96 -28.31
CA PRO A 11 -2.24 -11.43 -27.45
C PRO A 11 -1.95 -12.77 -26.78
N GLU A 12 -1.26 -13.67 -27.46
CA GLU A 12 -0.94 -15.04 -27.00
C GLU A 12 -0.14 -15.00 -25.69
N ARG A 13 0.83 -14.09 -25.57
CA ARG A 13 1.58 -13.92 -24.32
C ARG A 13 0.72 -13.39 -23.18
N SER A 14 -0.23 -12.53 -23.52
CA SER A 14 -1.18 -11.99 -22.52
C SER A 14 -2.16 -13.07 -22.04
N GLN A 15 -2.55 -14.01 -22.91
CA GLN A 15 -3.36 -15.17 -22.53
C GLN A 15 -2.62 -16.04 -21.52
N LEU A 16 -1.35 -16.41 -21.82
CA LEU A 16 -0.52 -17.19 -20.89
C LEU A 16 -0.38 -16.50 -19.52
N VAL A 17 -0.17 -15.17 -19.50
CA VAL A 17 -0.07 -14.40 -18.25
C VAL A 17 -1.40 -14.43 -17.45
N ARG A 18 -2.55 -14.53 -18.12
CA ARG A 18 -3.85 -14.69 -17.47
C ARG A 18 -4.17 -16.12 -17.03
N GLY A 19 -3.25 -17.07 -17.28
CA GLY A 19 -3.46 -18.47 -16.93
C GLY A 19 -4.19 -19.28 -18.02
N GLU A 20 -4.27 -18.76 -19.25
CA GLU A 20 -4.93 -19.42 -20.39
C GLU A 20 -3.90 -20.11 -21.28
N ALA A 21 -4.15 -21.35 -21.68
CA ALA A 21 -3.29 -22.06 -22.64
C ALA A 21 -3.41 -21.45 -24.04
N VAL A 22 -2.33 -21.53 -24.81
CA VAL A 22 -2.26 -21.04 -26.20
C VAL A 22 -1.95 -22.17 -27.14
N THR A 23 -2.72 -22.27 -28.23
CA THR A 23 -2.42 -23.21 -29.34
C THR A 23 -1.65 -22.47 -30.42
N LEU A 24 -0.45 -22.95 -30.73
CA LEU A 24 0.38 -22.41 -31.79
C LEU A 24 -0.10 -22.88 -33.19
N ALA A 25 0.37 -22.22 -34.25
CA ALA A 25 -0.01 -22.52 -35.60
C ALA A 25 0.39 -23.95 -36.05
N ASP A 26 1.38 -24.56 -35.41
CA ASP A 26 1.83 -25.95 -35.64
C ASP A 26 1.03 -26.98 -34.80
N GLY A 27 -0.01 -26.55 -34.06
CA GLY A 27 -0.88 -27.42 -33.27
C GLY A 27 -0.36 -27.71 -31.86
N ARG A 28 0.84 -27.25 -31.48
CA ARG A 28 1.34 -27.40 -30.11
C ARG A 28 0.54 -26.52 -29.16
N ILE A 29 0.24 -27.05 -27.98
CA ILE A 29 -0.42 -26.34 -26.91
C ILE A 29 0.65 -25.94 -25.90
N ILE A 30 0.76 -24.64 -25.59
CA ILE A 30 1.65 -24.10 -24.57
C ILE A 30 0.82 -23.77 -23.36
N GLN A 31 1.19 -24.36 -22.23
CA GLN A 31 0.56 -24.06 -20.94
C GLN A 31 1.22 -22.86 -20.27
N PRO A 32 0.52 -22.12 -19.42
CA PRO A 32 1.11 -21.05 -18.63
C PRO A 32 2.38 -21.46 -17.88
N GLU A 33 2.39 -22.64 -17.29
CA GLU A 33 3.49 -23.19 -16.49
C GLU A 33 4.77 -23.44 -17.33
N ASP A 34 4.64 -23.64 -18.64
CA ASP A 34 5.78 -23.82 -19.53
C ASP A 34 6.62 -22.56 -19.67
N VAL A 35 6.00 -21.39 -19.49
CA VAL A 35 6.62 -20.08 -19.74
C VAL A 35 6.70 -19.19 -18.51
N LEU A 36 5.72 -19.25 -17.63
CA LEU A 36 5.68 -18.49 -16.38
C LEU A 36 6.59 -19.14 -15.32
N GLY A 37 7.09 -18.35 -14.42
CA GLY A 37 7.68 -18.80 -13.15
C GLY A 37 6.62 -18.88 -12.08
N GLU A 38 7.06 -19.07 -10.83
CA GLU A 38 6.19 -18.95 -9.66
C GLU A 38 5.55 -17.57 -9.62
N ALA A 39 4.29 -17.53 -9.18
CA ALA A 39 3.58 -16.27 -9.01
C ALA A 39 4.28 -15.43 -7.93
N LEU A 40 4.75 -14.26 -8.32
CA LEU A 40 5.33 -13.32 -7.38
C LEU A 40 4.23 -12.40 -6.86
N PRO A 41 4.08 -12.28 -5.53
CA PRO A 41 3.11 -11.34 -4.96
C PRO A 41 3.42 -9.91 -5.44
N GLY A 42 2.39 -9.18 -5.81
CA GLY A 42 2.50 -7.77 -6.16
C GLY A 42 2.80 -6.89 -4.95
N THR A 43 2.91 -5.59 -5.17
CA THR A 43 2.99 -4.60 -4.09
C THR A 43 1.58 -4.31 -3.56
N LYS A 44 1.38 -4.43 -2.25
CA LYS A 44 0.12 -4.08 -1.58
C LYS A 44 0.18 -2.64 -1.08
N TYR A 45 -0.68 -1.81 -1.59
CA TYR A 45 -0.89 -0.43 -1.17
C TYR A 45 -2.31 -0.28 -0.64
N VAL A 46 -2.46 0.32 0.54
CA VAL A 46 -3.75 0.60 1.15
C VAL A 46 -3.88 2.11 1.36
N HIS A 47 -4.98 2.68 0.89
CA HIS A 47 -5.32 4.07 1.11
C HIS A 47 -6.69 4.16 1.79
N ILE A 48 -6.72 4.79 2.94
CA ILE A 48 -7.92 5.01 3.74
C ILE A 48 -8.07 6.53 3.93
N GLY A 49 -9.20 7.05 3.53
CA GLY A 49 -9.58 8.45 3.77
C GLY A 49 -10.02 8.67 5.22
N ASP A 50 -10.95 9.61 5.41
CA ASP A 50 -11.52 9.93 6.71
C ASP A 50 -12.22 8.71 7.31
N VAL A 51 -11.84 8.35 8.53
CA VAL A 51 -12.35 7.15 9.18
C VAL A 51 -12.34 7.29 10.70
N GLY A 52 -13.49 7.04 11.32
CA GLY A 52 -13.66 7.17 12.78
C GLY A 52 -13.56 5.86 13.56
N ARG A 53 -13.33 4.72 12.89
CA ARG A 53 -13.21 3.41 13.54
C ARG A 53 -12.11 2.58 12.88
N VAL A 54 -11.29 1.94 13.71
CA VAL A 54 -10.12 1.16 13.28
C VAL A 54 -10.35 -0.34 13.26
N GLU A 55 -11.39 -0.82 13.94
CA GLU A 55 -11.57 -2.24 14.24
C GLU A 55 -11.69 -3.11 12.99
N ASP A 56 -12.33 -2.58 11.94
CA ASP A 56 -12.54 -3.30 10.68
C ASP A 56 -11.37 -3.13 9.68
N LEU A 57 -10.38 -2.30 10.02
CA LEU A 57 -9.30 -1.93 9.10
C LEU A 57 -8.12 -2.91 9.16
N LEU A 58 -7.92 -3.56 10.29
CA LEU A 58 -6.77 -4.44 10.51
C LEU A 58 -6.59 -5.52 9.43
N PRO A 59 -7.63 -6.30 9.05
CA PRO A 59 -7.49 -7.30 8.00
C PRO A 59 -7.15 -6.71 6.63
N ILE A 60 -7.66 -5.50 6.33
CA ILE A 60 -7.40 -4.82 5.07
C ILE A 60 -5.95 -4.34 5.01
N CYS A 61 -5.43 -3.84 6.13
CA CYS A 61 -4.08 -3.30 6.24
C CYS A 61 -2.99 -4.37 6.38
N GLN A 62 -3.36 -5.61 6.74
CA GLN A 62 -2.41 -6.68 7.04
C GLN A 62 -1.34 -6.81 5.95
N ASP A 63 -0.07 -6.77 6.36
CA ASP A 63 1.13 -6.91 5.52
C ASP A 63 1.18 -5.94 4.33
N ALA A 64 0.57 -4.75 4.45
CA ALA A 64 0.67 -3.73 3.42
C ALA A 64 2.09 -3.15 3.35
N HIS A 65 2.61 -2.98 2.12
CA HIS A 65 3.91 -2.34 1.90
C HIS A 65 3.85 -0.83 2.17
N ALA A 66 2.68 -0.23 1.95
CA ALA A 66 2.40 1.14 2.38
C ALA A 66 0.93 1.29 2.79
N LEU A 67 0.73 2.00 3.91
CA LEU A 67 -0.58 2.46 4.38
C LEU A 67 -0.59 3.98 4.35
N VAL A 68 -1.52 4.55 3.58
CA VAL A 68 -1.86 5.98 3.64
C VAL A 68 -3.17 6.10 4.37
N ILE A 69 -3.19 6.89 5.44
CA ILE A 69 -4.37 7.05 6.28
C ILE A 69 -4.38 8.44 6.92
N GLU A 70 -5.56 8.90 7.33
CA GLU A 70 -5.68 10.14 8.06
C GLU A 70 -4.99 10.11 9.43
N ALA A 71 -4.65 11.31 9.93
CA ALA A 71 -4.23 11.57 11.30
C ALA A 71 -4.65 12.99 11.68
N THR A 72 -5.94 13.20 11.73
CA THR A 72 -6.53 14.54 11.91
C THR A 72 -6.24 15.11 13.27
N TYR A 73 -6.14 14.25 14.30
CA TYR A 73 -5.96 14.65 15.69
C TYR A 73 -4.71 14.03 16.34
N LEU A 74 -4.26 14.63 17.45
CA LEU A 74 -3.36 14.00 18.42
C LEU A 74 -4.16 13.19 19.43
N GLU A 75 -3.50 12.29 20.15
CA GLU A 75 -4.14 11.45 21.17
C GLU A 75 -4.74 12.24 22.33
N GLU A 76 -4.17 13.40 22.66
CA GLU A 76 -4.75 14.32 23.66
C GLU A 76 -6.15 14.81 23.30
N ASP A 77 -6.49 14.83 22.00
CA ASP A 77 -7.81 15.20 21.46
C ASP A 77 -8.61 13.98 20.94
N ALA A 78 -8.34 12.77 21.45
CA ALA A 78 -9.00 11.53 21.01
C ALA A 78 -10.53 11.57 21.12
N GLU A 79 -11.06 12.26 22.12
CA GLU A 79 -12.51 12.44 22.29
C GLU A 79 -13.11 13.27 21.14
N LEU A 80 -12.42 14.33 20.71
CA LEU A 80 -12.80 15.12 19.55
C LEU A 80 -12.70 14.29 18.26
N ALA A 81 -11.63 13.53 18.10
CA ALA A 81 -11.47 12.63 16.98
C ALA A 81 -12.68 11.70 16.84
N ARG A 82 -13.06 11.03 17.94
CA ARG A 82 -14.23 10.16 18.01
C ARG A 82 -15.54 10.88 17.68
N GLN A 83 -15.73 12.09 18.23
CA GLN A 83 -16.95 12.89 18.02
C GLN A 83 -17.13 13.27 16.53
N PHE A 84 -16.06 13.60 15.84
CA PHE A 84 -16.09 14.03 14.45
C PHE A 84 -15.80 12.91 13.41
N GLY A 85 -15.65 11.68 13.87
CA GLY A 85 -15.44 10.54 12.98
C GLY A 85 -14.05 10.52 12.34
N HIS A 86 -13.03 10.91 13.09
CA HIS A 86 -11.63 10.94 12.67
C HIS A 86 -10.72 10.12 13.60
N MET A 87 -9.46 9.96 13.18
CA MET A 87 -8.44 9.26 13.93
C MET A 87 -7.39 10.19 14.55
N THR A 88 -6.73 9.66 15.58
CA THR A 88 -5.49 10.24 16.09
C THR A 88 -4.26 9.66 15.38
N ALA A 89 -3.15 10.40 15.44
CA ALA A 89 -1.87 9.90 14.91
C ALA A 89 -1.40 8.63 15.63
N ALA A 90 -1.66 8.54 16.94
CA ALA A 90 -1.38 7.35 17.74
C ALA A 90 -2.18 6.13 17.27
N GLN A 91 -3.48 6.29 17.01
CA GLN A 91 -4.35 5.21 16.51
C GLN A 91 -3.91 4.72 15.13
N ALA A 92 -3.59 5.64 14.21
CA ALA A 92 -3.07 5.29 12.88
C ALA A 92 -1.74 4.52 12.97
N ALA A 93 -0.84 4.94 13.85
CA ALA A 93 0.44 4.28 14.09
C ALA A 93 0.28 2.90 14.76
N GLN A 94 -0.67 2.76 15.67
CA GLN A 94 -0.98 1.49 16.32
C GLN A 94 -1.55 0.49 15.30
N LEU A 95 -2.48 0.91 14.45
CA LEU A 95 -3.01 0.10 13.35
C LEU A 95 -1.89 -0.38 12.42
N ALA A 96 -0.99 0.53 12.00
CA ALA A 96 0.14 0.17 11.13
C ALA A 96 1.06 -0.89 11.77
N LYS A 97 1.31 -0.75 13.07
CA LYS A 97 2.12 -1.70 13.85
C LYS A 97 1.46 -3.08 13.95
N GLU A 98 0.18 -3.12 14.31
CA GLU A 98 -0.58 -4.37 14.46
C GLU A 98 -0.78 -5.10 13.13
N ALA A 99 -0.98 -4.33 12.05
CA ALA A 99 -1.11 -4.85 10.70
C ALA A 99 0.22 -5.22 10.02
N SER A 100 1.36 -5.08 10.71
CA SER A 100 2.69 -5.35 10.12
C SER A 100 2.95 -4.58 8.83
N VAL A 101 2.50 -3.33 8.76
CA VAL A 101 2.72 -2.45 7.61
C VAL A 101 4.20 -2.12 7.49
N ASN A 102 4.73 -2.00 6.26
CA ASN A 102 6.13 -1.61 6.10
C ASN A 102 6.34 -0.10 6.27
N THR A 103 5.45 0.72 5.73
CA THR A 103 5.56 2.19 5.82
C THR A 103 4.19 2.83 6.04
N LEU A 104 4.11 3.73 7.02
CA LEU A 104 2.93 4.54 7.31
C LEU A 104 3.10 5.94 6.73
N ILE A 105 2.09 6.42 6.01
CA ILE A 105 2.04 7.78 5.47
C ILE A 105 0.77 8.46 5.99
N LEU A 106 0.96 9.48 6.81
CA LEU A 106 -0.14 10.22 7.42
C LEU A 106 -0.57 11.39 6.54
N THR A 107 -1.88 11.55 6.40
CA THR A 107 -2.54 12.60 5.61
C THR A 107 -3.65 13.28 6.43
N HIS A 108 -4.38 14.18 5.81
CA HIS A 108 -5.58 14.83 6.39
C HIS A 108 -5.35 15.41 7.80
N LEU A 109 -4.27 16.18 7.95
CA LEU A 109 -3.90 16.75 9.24
C LEU A 109 -4.75 17.97 9.58
N SER A 110 -5.21 18.08 10.83
CA SER A 110 -5.84 19.30 11.31
C SER A 110 -4.85 20.48 11.32
N ARG A 111 -5.34 21.67 10.98
CA ARG A 111 -4.56 22.91 11.09
C ARG A 111 -4.21 23.29 12.54
N ARG A 112 -4.77 22.59 13.53
CA ARG A 112 -4.46 22.79 14.97
C ARG A 112 -3.03 22.42 15.30
N TYR A 113 -2.44 21.47 14.56
CA TYR A 113 -1.13 20.91 14.88
C TYR A 113 -0.14 21.13 13.76
N SER A 114 1.13 21.26 14.11
CA SER A 114 2.18 21.16 13.10
C SER A 114 2.38 19.71 12.71
N GLY A 115 2.66 19.44 11.45
CA GLY A 115 2.99 18.07 11.00
C GLY A 115 4.16 17.43 11.74
N ARG A 116 5.05 18.23 12.36
CA ARG A 116 6.16 17.72 13.18
C ARG A 116 5.67 17.07 14.48
N ILE A 117 4.61 17.61 15.09
CA ILE A 117 4.05 17.08 16.34
C ILE A 117 3.32 15.78 16.03
N ILE A 118 2.49 15.76 14.98
CA ILE A 118 1.82 14.55 14.47
C ILE A 118 2.85 13.45 14.18
N LEU A 119 3.91 13.78 13.44
CA LEU A 119 4.95 12.82 13.09
C LEU A 119 5.67 12.27 14.31
N ARG A 120 5.94 13.11 15.31
CA ARG A 120 6.60 12.69 16.56
C ARG A 120 5.74 11.69 17.31
N GLU A 121 4.46 12.00 17.54
CA GLU A 121 3.53 11.10 18.23
C GLU A 121 3.45 9.74 17.53
N ALA A 122 3.23 9.73 16.21
CA ALA A 122 3.13 8.49 15.47
C ALA A 122 4.43 7.68 15.52
N ARG A 123 5.60 8.32 15.44
CA ARG A 123 6.90 7.64 15.45
C ARG A 123 7.29 7.02 16.80
N GLU A 124 6.71 7.47 17.88
CA GLU A 124 6.87 6.82 19.19
C GLU A 124 6.29 5.40 19.17
N ILE A 125 5.30 5.13 18.31
CA ILE A 125 4.62 3.82 18.17
C ILE A 125 5.12 3.07 16.94
N PHE A 126 5.23 3.75 15.80
CA PHE A 126 5.63 3.18 14.51
C PHE A 126 6.69 4.06 13.81
N PRO A 127 8.00 3.73 13.97
CA PRO A 127 9.09 4.59 13.54
C PRO A 127 9.12 4.89 12.02
N ASN A 128 8.74 3.92 11.16
CA ASN A 128 8.73 4.11 9.72
C ASN A 128 7.49 4.87 9.23
N THR A 129 7.33 6.09 9.74
CA THR A 129 6.20 6.97 9.46
C THR A 129 6.65 8.24 8.74
N TYR A 130 5.86 8.65 7.77
CA TYR A 130 5.92 9.95 7.10
C TYR A 130 4.65 10.74 7.31
N VAL A 131 4.75 12.06 7.25
CA VAL A 131 3.62 12.97 7.05
C VAL A 131 3.70 13.50 5.63
N ALA A 132 2.67 13.24 4.84
CA ALA A 132 2.58 13.73 3.48
C ALA A 132 2.19 15.22 3.46
N ARG A 133 2.72 15.94 2.47
CA ARG A 133 2.36 17.31 2.11
C ARG A 133 1.84 17.31 0.68
N ASP A 134 1.11 18.36 0.34
CA ASP A 134 0.65 18.55 -1.02
C ASP A 134 1.80 18.42 -2.01
N PHE A 135 1.58 17.60 -3.02
CA PHE A 135 2.55 17.28 -4.08
C PHE A 135 3.79 16.47 -3.64
N ASP A 136 3.80 15.88 -2.47
CA ASP A 136 4.82 14.88 -2.15
C ASP A 136 4.64 13.64 -3.03
N HIS A 137 5.75 13.09 -3.50
CA HIS A 137 5.76 11.86 -4.29
C HIS A 137 6.37 10.74 -3.45
N PHE A 138 5.73 9.58 -3.47
CA PHE A 138 6.22 8.38 -2.81
C PHE A 138 6.33 7.25 -3.83
N GLN A 139 7.48 6.61 -3.86
CA GLN A 139 7.68 5.37 -4.59
C GLN A 139 7.40 4.20 -3.64
N ILE A 140 6.44 3.33 -4.01
CA ILE A 140 6.06 2.18 -3.21
C ILE A 140 6.64 0.93 -3.85
N THR A 141 7.39 0.17 -3.06
CA THR A 141 8.00 -1.10 -3.44
C THR A 141 7.61 -2.18 -2.43
N ARG A 142 8.10 -3.39 -2.61
CA ARG A 142 7.90 -4.48 -1.64
C ARG A 142 8.59 -4.23 -0.30
N SER A 143 9.59 -3.39 -0.24
CA SER A 143 10.27 -3.00 1.02
C SER A 143 9.56 -1.87 1.77
N GLY A 144 8.54 -1.26 1.17
CA GLY A 144 7.82 -0.13 1.75
C GLY A 144 7.75 1.06 0.81
N ALA A 145 7.54 2.25 1.38
CA ALA A 145 7.46 3.49 0.62
C ALA A 145 8.62 4.43 0.99
N GLU A 146 9.16 5.11 -0.01
CA GLU A 146 10.18 6.14 0.14
C GLU A 146 9.70 7.42 -0.53
N LYS A 147 9.93 8.55 0.14
CA LYS A 147 9.67 9.85 -0.45
C LYS A 147 10.75 10.17 -1.48
N VAL A 148 10.32 10.45 -2.72
CA VAL A 148 11.23 10.77 -3.81
C VAL A 148 11.28 12.27 -4.06
N ALA A 149 12.44 12.76 -4.52
CA ALA A 149 12.59 14.15 -4.93
C ALA A 149 11.74 14.41 -6.19
N ARG A 150 11.26 15.64 -6.33
CA ARG A 150 10.69 16.10 -7.60
C ARG A 150 11.82 16.28 -8.61
N GLU A 151 11.66 15.71 -9.78
CA GLU A 151 12.42 16.10 -10.96
C GLU A 151 11.98 17.47 -11.48
#